data_8557a2a1746c5cc4213d68ca9e93cdd2
#
_entry.id   8557a2a1746c5cc4213d68ca9e93cdd2
#
_cell.length_a   1.000
_cell.length_b   1.000
_cell.length_c   1.000
_cell.angle_alpha   90.00
_cell.angle_beta   90.00
_cell.angle_gamma   90.00
#
_symmetry.space_group_name_H-M   'P 1'
#
loop_
_entity.id
_entity.type
_entity.pdbx_description
1 polymer ?
#
loop_
_entity_poly.entity_id
_entity_poly.type
_entity_poly.pdbx_seq_one_letter_code
_entity_poly.pdbx_strand_id
1 'polypeptide(L)'
;RLGWFRPVHCKSLPAQEVRALLTTRTLLRAKRHDVEMSLRGVLRGFGLKVGPTTPKTFESRVRDLVAQHDTLQTIAEALLKARAVLEQEFKAIGKCLSALARTNAPTRRLMTTPGVGAIVALTFASAIDDPSRFRSSRRVGAHFGLTPRKHQSGETDVTGRISRIGDHGVRVALYEAANVILTRAVKGSDLKSWALGVARRAGM
;
A
#
# COMPACT_ATOMS: atom_id res chain seq x y z
N ARG A 1 33.17 -24.97 -12.04
CA ARG A 1 32.32 -23.96 -11.33
C ARG A 1 31.53 -24.72 -10.28
N LEU A 2 31.80 -24.47 -8.99
CA LEU A 2 31.25 -25.24 -7.87
C LEU A 2 29.76 -24.98 -7.56
N GLY A 3 29.04 -24.20 -8.38
CA GLY A 3 27.59 -23.98 -8.25
C GLY A 3 27.13 -23.31 -6.93
N TRP A 4 28.03 -22.67 -6.23
CA TRP A 4 27.81 -22.17 -4.86
C TRP A 4 27.05 -20.85 -4.78
N PHE A 5 26.69 -20.24 -5.91
CA PHE A 5 25.89 -19.03 -5.89
C PHE A 5 24.58 -19.21 -6.66
N ARG A 6 23.55 -18.57 -6.17
CA ARG A 6 22.27 -18.42 -6.90
C ARG A 6 22.22 -17.01 -7.47
N PRO A 7 22.11 -16.87 -8.80
CA PRO A 7 22.00 -15.54 -9.39
C PRO A 7 20.74 -14.83 -8.88
N VAL A 8 20.90 -13.56 -8.51
CA VAL A 8 19.78 -12.71 -8.14
C VAL A 8 19.17 -12.14 -9.42
N HIS A 9 17.85 -12.20 -9.52
CA HIS A 9 17.14 -11.59 -10.64
C HIS A 9 17.21 -10.07 -10.54
N CYS A 10 17.86 -9.45 -11.53
CA CYS A 10 17.78 -8.01 -11.73
C CYS A 10 16.46 -7.68 -12.45
N LYS A 11 15.65 -6.85 -11.84
CA LYS A 11 14.36 -6.44 -12.45
C LYS A 11 14.60 -5.65 -13.74
N SER A 12 13.69 -5.83 -14.68
CA SER A 12 13.69 -5.05 -15.93
C SER A 12 13.55 -3.55 -15.63
N LEU A 13 14.06 -2.70 -16.52
CA LEU A 13 13.97 -1.25 -16.38
C LEU A 13 12.52 -0.78 -16.22
N PRO A 14 11.53 -1.23 -17.04
CA PRO A 14 10.14 -0.86 -16.84
C PRO A 14 9.58 -1.24 -15.45
N ALA A 15 9.96 -2.42 -14.93
CA ALA A 15 9.53 -2.83 -13.59
C ALA A 15 10.14 -1.94 -12.50
N GLN A 16 11.40 -1.52 -12.66
CA GLN A 16 12.06 -0.59 -11.74
C GLN A 16 11.41 0.79 -11.76
N GLU A 17 11.07 1.34 -12.93
CA GLU A 17 10.37 2.63 -13.10
C GLU A 17 9.01 2.61 -12.41
N VAL A 18 8.20 1.57 -12.63
CA VAL A 18 6.91 1.41 -11.95
C VAL A 18 7.10 1.36 -10.43
N ARG A 19 8.10 0.64 -9.93
CA ARG A 19 8.40 0.58 -8.50
C ARG A 19 8.83 1.93 -7.94
N ALA A 20 9.61 2.71 -8.68
CA ALA A 20 9.98 4.07 -8.29
C ALA A 20 8.75 4.97 -8.16
N LEU A 21 7.82 4.94 -9.12
CA LEU A 21 6.55 5.68 -9.05
C LEU A 21 5.69 5.26 -7.85
N LEU A 22 5.58 3.95 -7.57
CA LEU A 22 4.84 3.43 -6.41
C LEU A 22 5.47 3.87 -5.08
N THR A 23 6.79 3.87 -4.99
CA THR A 23 7.54 4.33 -3.81
C THR A 23 7.34 5.82 -3.61
N THR A 24 7.47 6.62 -4.68
CA THR A 24 7.23 8.07 -4.64
C THR A 24 5.81 8.39 -4.19
N ARG A 25 4.80 7.70 -4.74
CA ARG A 25 3.41 7.88 -4.30
C ARG A 25 3.23 7.59 -2.81
N THR A 26 3.86 6.54 -2.31
CA THR A 26 3.80 6.17 -0.88
C THR A 26 4.47 7.23 -0.02
N LEU A 27 5.62 7.76 -0.44
CA LEU A 27 6.33 8.84 0.23
C LEU A 27 5.48 10.11 0.30
N LEU A 28 4.88 10.55 -0.82
CA LEU A 28 4.03 11.75 -0.85
C LEU A 28 2.84 11.63 0.10
N ARG A 29 2.20 10.44 0.16
CA ARG A 29 1.12 10.18 1.12
C ARG A 29 1.59 10.29 2.56
N ALA A 30 2.74 9.71 2.89
CA ALA A 30 3.32 9.75 4.22
C ALA A 30 3.67 11.19 4.62
N LYS A 31 4.34 11.93 3.75
CA LYS A 31 4.73 13.33 4.04
C LYS A 31 3.53 14.26 4.19
N ARG A 32 2.48 14.08 3.39
CA ARG A 32 1.23 14.81 3.59
C ARG A 32 0.63 14.53 4.99
N HIS A 33 0.62 13.26 5.39
CA HIS A 33 0.13 12.87 6.73
C HIS A 33 1.00 13.46 7.84
N ASP A 34 2.33 13.43 7.69
CA ASP A 34 3.26 14.01 8.65
C ASP A 34 2.98 15.52 8.84
N VAL A 35 2.75 16.26 7.75
CA VAL A 35 2.38 17.68 7.80
C VAL A 35 1.05 17.89 8.54
N GLU A 36 0.02 17.07 8.26
CA GLU A 36 -1.26 17.14 8.96
C GLU A 36 -1.12 16.86 10.46
N MET A 37 -0.30 15.88 10.84
CA MET A 37 -0.06 15.53 12.24
C MET A 37 0.76 16.58 12.96
N SER A 38 1.79 17.14 12.31
CA SER A 38 2.59 18.24 12.84
C SER A 38 1.74 19.47 13.12
N LEU A 39 0.87 19.85 12.17
CA LEU A 39 -0.04 20.97 12.34
C LEU A 39 -1.02 20.76 13.50
N ARG A 40 -1.59 19.56 13.62
CA ARG A 40 -2.43 19.19 14.78
C ARG A 40 -1.66 19.26 16.10
N GLY A 41 -0.39 18.87 16.10
CA GLY A 41 0.49 18.94 17.27
C GLY A 41 0.76 20.37 17.70
N VAL A 42 1.14 21.23 16.75
CA VAL A 42 1.36 22.67 17.01
C VAL A 42 0.11 23.30 17.61
N LEU A 43 -1.06 23.16 16.95
CA LEU A 43 -2.30 23.78 17.42
C LEU A 43 -2.73 23.27 18.81
N ARG A 44 -2.50 21.98 19.08
CA ARG A 44 -2.78 21.41 20.40
C ARG A 44 -1.98 22.07 21.52
N GLY A 45 -0.73 22.45 21.26
CA GLY A 45 0.10 23.18 22.22
C GLY A 45 -0.51 24.52 22.68
N PHE A 46 -1.38 25.10 21.86
CA PHE A 46 -2.13 26.33 22.16
C PHE A 46 -3.58 26.05 22.61
N GLY A 47 -3.92 24.80 22.93
CA GLY A 47 -5.27 24.43 23.35
C GLY A 47 -6.28 24.28 22.18
N LEU A 48 -5.85 24.50 20.94
CA LEU A 48 -6.71 24.45 19.75
C LEU A 48 -6.80 23.02 19.21
N LYS A 49 -7.99 22.40 19.28
CA LYS A 49 -8.23 21.02 18.81
C LYS A 49 -8.90 21.03 17.45
N VAL A 50 -8.23 20.50 16.43
CA VAL A 50 -8.80 20.34 15.08
C VAL A 50 -9.98 19.36 15.09
N GLY A 51 -9.90 18.29 15.89
CA GLY A 51 -10.94 17.26 15.96
C GLY A 51 -10.96 16.35 14.72
N PRO A 52 -11.98 15.47 14.60
CA PRO A 52 -12.20 14.65 13.41
C PRO A 52 -12.52 15.53 12.20
N THR A 53 -11.83 15.32 11.09
CA THR A 53 -12.01 16.05 9.84
C THR A 53 -11.85 15.11 8.65
N THR A 54 -12.49 15.43 7.54
CA THR A 54 -12.23 14.82 6.24
C THR A 54 -11.08 15.57 5.54
N PRO A 55 -10.45 15.00 4.51
CA PRO A 55 -9.43 15.72 3.73
C PRO A 55 -9.93 17.04 3.13
N LYS A 56 -11.25 17.17 2.88
CA LYS A 56 -11.86 18.38 2.31
C LYS A 56 -12.11 19.47 3.37
N THR A 57 -12.43 19.07 4.60
CA THR A 57 -12.80 20.00 5.68
C THR A 57 -11.63 20.33 6.60
N PHE A 58 -10.48 19.66 6.43
CA PHE A 58 -9.30 19.87 7.29
C PHE A 58 -8.78 21.30 7.20
N GLU A 59 -8.65 21.82 6.00
CA GLU A 59 -8.06 23.11 5.71
C GLU A 59 -8.91 24.27 6.24
N SER A 60 -10.23 24.25 5.96
CA SER A 60 -11.15 25.27 6.50
C SER A 60 -11.16 25.23 8.03
N ARG A 61 -11.24 24.02 8.63
CA ARG A 61 -11.24 23.89 10.09
C ARG A 61 -9.96 24.42 10.75
N VAL A 62 -8.80 24.24 10.12
CA VAL A 62 -7.55 24.83 10.63
C VAL A 62 -7.60 26.34 10.58
N ARG A 63 -8.01 26.94 9.44
CA ARG A 63 -8.11 28.41 9.29
C ARG A 63 -9.07 29.02 10.30
N ASP A 64 -10.23 28.41 10.52
CA ASP A 64 -11.20 28.86 11.52
C ASP A 64 -10.58 28.92 12.92
N LEU A 65 -9.79 27.89 13.28
CA LEU A 65 -9.17 27.82 14.60
C LEU A 65 -8.09 28.86 14.84
N VAL A 66 -7.36 29.26 13.81
CA VAL A 66 -6.24 30.21 13.93
C VAL A 66 -6.62 31.64 13.62
N ALA A 67 -7.89 31.92 13.29
CA ALA A 67 -8.37 33.23 12.82
C ALA A 67 -8.07 34.42 13.76
N GLN A 68 -7.87 34.15 15.05
CA GLN A 68 -7.59 35.15 16.09
C GLN A 68 -6.09 35.21 16.49
N HIS A 69 -5.20 34.48 15.75
CA HIS A 69 -3.80 34.30 16.16
C HIS A 69 -2.84 34.50 14.99
N ASP A 70 -2.33 35.68 14.75
CA ASP A 70 -1.49 36.01 13.59
C ASP A 70 -0.29 35.11 13.38
N THR A 71 0.43 34.77 14.46
CA THR A 71 1.57 33.86 14.39
C THR A 71 1.13 32.43 13.97
N LEU A 72 0.01 31.94 14.54
CA LEU A 72 -0.52 30.63 14.19
C LEU A 72 -1.08 30.60 12.77
N GLN A 73 -1.66 31.72 12.28
CA GLN A 73 -2.05 31.84 10.88
C GLN A 73 -0.86 31.68 9.95
N THR A 74 0.25 32.39 10.24
CA THR A 74 1.48 32.27 9.43
C THR A 74 2.00 30.85 9.37
N ILE A 75 2.06 30.16 10.52
CA ILE A 75 2.48 28.75 10.59
C ILE A 75 1.52 27.84 9.83
N ALA A 76 0.21 28.02 10.07
CA ALA A 76 -0.83 27.20 9.45
C ALA A 76 -0.82 27.36 7.93
N GLU A 77 -0.75 28.58 7.40
CA GLU A 77 -0.73 28.82 5.96
C GLU A 77 0.52 28.22 5.29
N ALA A 78 1.69 28.28 5.92
CA ALA A 78 2.89 27.65 5.39
C ALA A 78 2.73 26.12 5.29
N LEU A 79 2.20 25.46 6.32
CA LEU A 79 2.00 24.00 6.35
C LEU A 79 0.84 23.57 5.44
N LEU A 80 -0.24 24.36 5.35
CA LEU A 80 -1.35 24.08 4.43
C LEU A 80 -0.93 24.19 2.97
N LYS A 81 -0.08 25.15 2.61
CA LYS A 81 0.52 25.25 1.27
C LYS A 81 1.37 24.01 0.94
N ALA A 82 2.25 23.61 1.84
CA ALA A 82 3.06 22.40 1.68
C ALA A 82 2.17 21.15 1.50
N ARG A 83 1.13 21.01 2.32
CA ARG A 83 0.13 19.94 2.22
C ARG A 83 -0.57 19.93 0.87
N ALA A 84 -0.97 21.08 0.36
CA ALA A 84 -1.67 21.21 -0.93
C ALA A 84 -0.79 20.74 -2.09
N VAL A 85 0.49 21.13 -2.11
CA VAL A 85 1.45 20.65 -3.12
C VAL A 85 1.63 19.14 -3.04
N LEU A 86 1.83 18.58 -1.84
CA LEU A 86 1.97 17.13 -1.65
C LEU A 86 0.72 16.36 -2.12
N GLU A 87 -0.48 16.91 -1.89
CA GLU A 87 -1.74 16.34 -2.38
C GLU A 87 -1.85 16.39 -3.90
N GLN A 88 -1.45 17.49 -4.51
CA GLN A 88 -1.43 17.67 -5.97
C GLN A 88 -0.50 16.63 -6.62
N GLU A 89 0.73 16.51 -6.14
CA GLU A 89 1.72 15.56 -6.68
C GLU A 89 1.31 14.12 -6.42
N PHE A 90 0.74 13.81 -5.26
CA PHE A 90 0.17 12.49 -4.97
C PHE A 90 -0.91 12.09 -5.99
N LYS A 91 -1.80 13.04 -6.35
CA LYS A 91 -2.84 12.82 -7.37
C LYS A 91 -2.24 12.67 -8.77
N ALA A 92 -1.23 13.46 -9.12
CA ALA A 92 -0.56 13.40 -10.41
C ALA A 92 0.11 12.03 -10.63
N ILE A 93 0.91 11.56 -9.66
CA ILE A 93 1.51 10.22 -9.70
C ILE A 93 0.42 9.13 -9.73
N GLY A 94 -0.68 9.29 -8.99
CA GLY A 94 -1.80 8.37 -9.01
C GLY A 94 -2.46 8.26 -10.39
N LYS A 95 -2.62 9.37 -11.11
CA LYS A 95 -3.12 9.39 -12.50
C LYS A 95 -2.15 8.69 -13.47
N CYS A 96 -0.85 8.95 -13.34
CA CYS A 96 0.19 8.30 -14.13
C CYS A 96 0.14 6.77 -13.95
N LEU A 97 0.15 6.29 -12.71
CA LEU A 97 0.04 4.86 -12.41
C LEU A 97 -1.26 4.24 -12.94
N SER A 98 -2.38 4.95 -12.86
CA SER A 98 -3.66 4.47 -13.40
C SER A 98 -3.63 4.34 -14.92
N ALA A 99 -2.97 5.26 -15.63
CA ALA A 99 -2.77 5.19 -17.07
C ALA A 99 -1.89 3.98 -17.44
N LEU A 100 -0.75 3.81 -16.76
CA LEU A 100 0.14 2.66 -16.95
C LEU A 100 -0.58 1.32 -16.73
N ALA A 101 -1.42 1.23 -15.70
CA ALA A 101 -2.18 0.01 -15.43
C ALA A 101 -3.15 -0.36 -16.56
N ARG A 102 -3.70 0.62 -17.27
CA ARG A 102 -4.64 0.40 -18.38
C ARG A 102 -3.94 -0.03 -19.67
N THR A 103 -2.72 0.39 -19.90
CA THR A 103 -1.95 0.06 -21.11
C THR A 103 -1.24 -1.29 -21.01
N ASN A 104 -0.90 -1.72 -19.79
CA ASN A 104 -0.18 -2.97 -19.54
C ASN A 104 -1.12 -4.19 -19.47
N ALA A 105 -0.98 -5.13 -20.41
CA ALA A 105 -1.86 -6.29 -20.52
C ALA A 105 -1.85 -7.23 -19.28
N PRO A 106 -0.68 -7.61 -18.70
CA PRO A 106 -0.63 -8.34 -17.45
C PRO A 106 -1.36 -7.66 -16.30
N THR A 107 -1.17 -6.33 -16.15
CA THR A 107 -1.83 -5.55 -15.09
C THR A 107 -3.34 -5.53 -15.28
N ARG A 108 -3.84 -5.35 -16.52
CA ARG A 108 -5.28 -5.41 -16.81
C ARG A 108 -5.89 -6.76 -16.43
N ARG A 109 -5.20 -7.86 -16.70
CA ARG A 109 -5.64 -9.21 -16.29
C ARG A 109 -5.74 -9.32 -14.77
N LEU A 110 -4.75 -8.82 -14.02
CA LEU A 110 -4.81 -8.81 -12.56
C LEU A 110 -5.99 -7.99 -12.03
N MET A 111 -6.31 -6.85 -12.68
CA MET A 111 -7.44 -5.99 -12.30
C MET A 111 -8.83 -6.61 -12.54
N THR A 112 -8.95 -7.74 -13.22
CA THR A 112 -10.22 -8.49 -13.31
C THR A 112 -10.56 -9.21 -12.01
N THR A 113 -9.56 -9.41 -11.14
CA THR A 113 -9.77 -10.03 -9.83
C THR A 113 -10.46 -9.04 -8.89
N PRO A 114 -11.57 -9.42 -8.23
CA PRO A 114 -12.24 -8.56 -7.26
C PRO A 114 -11.27 -8.03 -6.20
N GLY A 115 -11.38 -6.74 -5.87
CA GLY A 115 -10.51 -6.09 -4.88
C GLY A 115 -9.14 -5.65 -5.40
N VAL A 116 -8.74 -6.04 -6.61
CA VAL A 116 -7.46 -5.67 -7.21
C VAL A 116 -7.62 -4.42 -8.07
N GLY A 117 -7.18 -3.27 -7.55
CA GLY A 117 -7.10 -2.02 -8.29
C GLY A 117 -5.74 -1.82 -8.97
N ALA A 118 -5.59 -0.70 -9.71
CA ALA A 118 -4.38 -0.37 -10.46
C ALA A 118 -3.09 -0.43 -9.61
N ILE A 119 -3.12 0.12 -8.40
CA ILE A 119 -1.96 0.16 -7.50
C ILE A 119 -1.55 -1.26 -7.07
N VAL A 120 -2.51 -2.09 -6.65
CA VAL A 120 -2.25 -3.48 -6.25
C VAL A 120 -1.70 -4.28 -7.42
N ALA A 121 -2.32 -4.15 -8.60
CA ALA A 121 -1.92 -4.87 -9.81
C ALA A 121 -0.50 -4.47 -10.26
N LEU A 122 -0.17 -3.17 -10.28
CA LEU A 122 1.16 -2.68 -10.63
C LEU A 122 2.21 -3.10 -9.59
N THR A 123 1.88 -3.03 -8.30
CA THR A 123 2.79 -3.47 -7.22
C THR A 123 3.14 -4.95 -7.39
N PHE A 124 2.15 -5.78 -7.65
CA PHE A 124 2.35 -7.21 -7.85
C PHE A 124 3.12 -7.49 -9.15
N ALA A 125 2.68 -6.93 -10.28
CA ALA A 125 3.31 -7.15 -11.59
C ALA A 125 4.78 -6.72 -11.60
N SER A 126 5.11 -5.53 -11.09
CA SER A 126 6.49 -5.04 -11.02
C SER A 126 7.36 -5.81 -10.01
N ALA A 127 6.76 -6.43 -9.01
CA ALA A 127 7.48 -7.29 -8.08
C ALA A 127 7.79 -8.68 -8.66
N ILE A 128 6.88 -9.23 -9.46
CA ILE A 128 7.10 -10.47 -10.22
C ILE A 128 8.10 -10.22 -11.35
N ASP A 129 7.86 -9.19 -12.16
CA ASP A 129 8.59 -8.81 -13.36
C ASP A 129 8.51 -9.90 -14.46
N ASP A 130 9.27 -10.99 -14.34
CA ASP A 130 9.20 -12.13 -15.23
C ASP A 130 8.58 -13.35 -14.53
N PRO A 131 7.36 -13.77 -14.91
CA PRO A 131 6.71 -14.95 -14.33
C PRO A 131 7.43 -16.27 -14.64
N SER A 132 8.21 -16.38 -15.72
CA SER A 132 8.87 -17.61 -16.15
C SER A 132 9.94 -18.09 -15.15
N ARG A 133 10.46 -17.18 -14.32
CA ARG A 133 11.40 -17.51 -13.24
C ARG A 133 10.80 -18.37 -12.12
N PHE A 134 9.49 -18.52 -12.07
CA PHE A 134 8.78 -19.33 -11.09
C PHE A 134 8.35 -20.66 -11.69
N ARG A 135 8.86 -21.78 -11.16
CA ARG A 135 8.47 -23.13 -11.62
C ARG A 135 6.99 -23.47 -11.40
N SER A 136 6.33 -22.77 -10.48
CA SER A 136 4.90 -22.94 -10.22
C SER A 136 4.34 -21.73 -9.47
N SER A 137 3.04 -21.47 -9.59
CA SER A 137 2.33 -20.40 -8.88
C SER A 137 2.44 -20.52 -7.34
N ARG A 138 2.54 -21.72 -6.80
CA ARG A 138 2.74 -21.97 -5.36
C ARG A 138 4.01 -21.32 -4.81
N ARG A 139 5.07 -21.22 -5.63
CA ARG A 139 6.34 -20.57 -5.21
C ARG A 139 6.24 -19.08 -5.07
N VAL A 140 5.27 -18.44 -5.70
CA VAL A 140 5.04 -16.98 -5.58
C VAL A 140 4.68 -16.61 -4.15
N GLY A 141 3.84 -17.39 -3.48
CA GLY A 141 3.49 -17.18 -2.08
C GLY A 141 4.73 -17.22 -1.15
N ALA A 142 5.60 -18.21 -1.36
CA ALA A 142 6.85 -18.32 -0.60
C ALA A 142 7.81 -17.16 -0.90
N HIS A 143 7.93 -16.74 -2.17
CA HIS A 143 8.77 -15.61 -2.60
C HIS A 143 8.38 -14.29 -1.90
N PHE A 144 7.10 -14.09 -1.63
CA PHE A 144 6.61 -12.90 -0.92
C PHE A 144 6.45 -13.11 0.59
N GLY A 145 6.91 -14.24 1.12
CA GLY A 145 6.86 -14.55 2.55
C GLY A 145 5.44 -14.70 3.11
N LEU A 146 4.51 -15.20 2.28
CA LEU A 146 3.12 -15.49 2.64
C LEU A 146 2.93 -16.93 3.14
N THR A 147 3.98 -17.75 3.10
CA THR A 147 3.95 -19.11 3.64
C THR A 147 4.35 -19.12 5.10
N PRO A 148 3.76 -20.00 5.91
CA PRO A 148 4.13 -20.15 7.31
C PRO A 148 5.58 -20.60 7.47
N ARG A 149 6.20 -20.20 8.56
CA ARG A 149 7.46 -20.80 9.02
C ARG A 149 7.13 -22.17 9.62
N LYS A 150 7.85 -23.18 9.19
CA LYS A 150 7.79 -24.51 9.79
C LYS A 150 9.06 -24.77 10.57
N HIS A 151 8.89 -25.28 11.77
CA HIS A 151 9.95 -25.79 12.63
C HIS A 151 9.67 -27.27 12.84
N GLN A 152 10.44 -28.12 12.16
CA GLN A 152 10.32 -29.57 12.26
C GLN A 152 11.64 -30.12 12.79
N SER A 153 11.60 -30.83 13.91
CA SER A 153 12.76 -31.51 14.49
C SER A 153 12.25 -32.72 15.29
N GLY A 154 12.58 -33.92 14.84
CA GLY A 154 12.08 -35.15 15.44
C GLY A 154 10.56 -35.21 15.44
N GLU A 155 9.95 -35.38 16.60
CA GLU A 155 8.50 -35.42 16.78
C GLU A 155 7.83 -34.04 16.80
N THR A 156 8.61 -32.97 16.80
CA THR A 156 8.09 -31.60 16.88
C THR A 156 7.76 -31.07 15.47
N ASP A 157 6.49 -30.79 15.17
CA ASP A 157 6.03 -30.06 13.96
C ASP A 157 5.23 -28.83 14.37
N VAL A 158 5.89 -27.69 14.42
CA VAL A 158 5.26 -26.41 14.78
C VAL A 158 5.13 -25.53 13.55
N THR A 159 3.88 -25.16 13.23
CA THR A 159 3.57 -24.20 12.17
C THR A 159 3.40 -22.80 12.77
N GLY A 160 4.35 -21.92 12.48
CA GLY A 160 4.35 -20.54 12.94
C GLY A 160 3.58 -19.58 12.02
N ARG A 161 3.73 -18.28 12.27
CA ARG A 161 3.18 -17.22 11.42
C ARG A 161 3.88 -17.19 10.06
N ILE A 162 3.32 -16.43 9.10
CA ILE A 162 3.95 -16.20 7.78
C ILE A 162 5.39 -15.70 7.94
N SER A 163 6.27 -16.12 7.03
CA SER A 163 7.72 -15.84 7.14
C SER A 163 8.07 -14.36 7.04
N ARG A 164 7.24 -13.57 6.34
CA ARG A 164 7.46 -12.13 6.02
C ARG A 164 8.75 -11.84 5.26
N ILE A 165 9.40 -12.83 4.69
CA ILE A 165 10.55 -12.68 3.81
C ILE A 165 10.07 -12.11 2.47
N GLY A 166 10.92 -11.32 1.80
CA GLY A 166 10.58 -10.72 0.51
C GLY A 166 9.85 -9.39 0.58
N ASP A 167 9.20 -9.01 -0.50
CA ASP A 167 8.67 -7.65 -0.70
C ASP A 167 7.50 -7.31 0.26
N HIS A 168 7.75 -6.36 1.16
CA HIS A 168 6.74 -5.87 2.10
C HIS A 168 5.59 -5.15 1.39
N GLY A 169 5.88 -4.37 0.36
CA GLY A 169 4.86 -3.60 -0.38
C GLY A 169 3.84 -4.51 -1.05
N VAL A 170 4.27 -5.65 -1.58
CA VAL A 170 3.36 -6.66 -2.15
C VAL A 170 2.45 -7.25 -1.07
N ARG A 171 2.98 -7.59 0.10
CA ARG A 171 2.14 -8.11 1.20
C ARG A 171 1.09 -7.11 1.66
N VAL A 172 1.45 -5.83 1.79
CA VAL A 172 0.50 -4.76 2.12
C VAL A 172 -0.55 -4.62 1.03
N ALA A 173 -0.15 -4.58 -0.25
CA ALA A 173 -1.08 -4.46 -1.37
C ALA A 173 -2.08 -5.63 -1.44
N LEU A 174 -1.61 -6.85 -1.22
CA LEU A 174 -2.47 -8.04 -1.19
C LEU A 174 -3.42 -8.04 0.03
N TYR A 175 -2.94 -7.57 1.19
CA TYR A 175 -3.79 -7.39 2.36
C TYR A 175 -4.90 -6.37 2.10
N GLU A 176 -4.57 -5.22 1.51
CA GLU A 176 -5.55 -4.20 1.13
C GLU A 176 -6.59 -4.76 0.15
N ALA A 177 -6.16 -5.54 -0.86
CA ALA A 177 -7.07 -6.20 -1.80
C ALA A 177 -8.02 -7.19 -1.10
N ALA A 178 -7.48 -8.04 -0.22
CA ALA A 178 -8.27 -8.99 0.55
C ALA A 178 -9.29 -8.28 1.46
N ASN A 179 -8.88 -7.20 2.11
CA ASN A 179 -9.77 -6.39 2.95
C ASN A 179 -10.91 -5.77 2.13
N VAL A 180 -10.65 -5.28 0.93
CA VAL A 180 -11.69 -4.77 0.02
C VAL A 180 -12.70 -5.87 -0.33
N ILE A 181 -12.25 -7.10 -0.61
CA ILE A 181 -13.13 -8.23 -0.90
C ILE A 181 -14.04 -8.54 0.29
N LEU A 182 -13.50 -8.54 1.49
CA LEU A 182 -14.23 -8.89 2.72
C LEU A 182 -15.20 -7.81 3.19
N THR A 183 -14.79 -6.54 3.12
CA THR A 183 -15.52 -5.43 3.77
C THR A 183 -16.40 -4.63 2.84
N ARG A 184 -16.16 -4.64 1.52
CA ARG A 184 -16.95 -3.86 0.57
C ARG A 184 -17.99 -4.72 -0.14
N ALA A 185 -19.07 -4.07 -0.61
CA ALA A 185 -20.10 -4.69 -1.45
C ALA A 185 -19.54 -4.96 -2.86
N VAL A 186 -18.61 -5.88 -2.97
CA VAL A 186 -18.07 -6.39 -4.24
C VAL A 186 -19.00 -7.50 -4.71
N LYS A 187 -19.22 -7.59 -6.04
CA LYS A 187 -19.99 -8.69 -6.66
C LYS A 187 -19.54 -10.04 -6.11
N GLY A 188 -20.47 -10.93 -5.83
CA GLY A 188 -20.17 -12.27 -5.31
C GLY A 188 -19.20 -13.03 -6.23
N SER A 189 -18.31 -13.78 -5.63
CA SER A 189 -17.37 -14.68 -6.33
C SER A 189 -16.97 -15.82 -5.41
N ASP A 190 -16.51 -16.93 -5.98
CA ASP A 190 -16.01 -18.09 -5.21
C ASP A 190 -14.88 -17.68 -4.27
N LEU A 191 -14.00 -16.78 -4.72
CA LEU A 191 -12.92 -16.22 -3.89
C LEU A 191 -13.49 -15.48 -2.67
N LYS A 192 -14.55 -14.69 -2.84
CA LYS A 192 -15.20 -13.99 -1.71
C LYS A 192 -15.85 -14.98 -0.76
N SER A 193 -16.57 -15.98 -1.27
CA SER A 193 -17.21 -17.03 -0.47
C SER A 193 -16.18 -17.81 0.34
N TRP A 194 -15.08 -18.21 -0.28
CA TRP A 194 -13.97 -18.85 0.39
C TRP A 194 -13.34 -17.97 1.47
N ALA A 195 -13.07 -16.69 1.15
CA ALA A 195 -12.46 -15.73 2.08
C ALA A 195 -13.34 -15.49 3.32
N LEU A 196 -14.66 -15.37 3.14
CA LEU A 196 -15.62 -15.27 4.24
C LEU A 196 -15.64 -16.54 5.09
N GLY A 197 -15.53 -17.73 4.49
CA GLY A 197 -15.38 -19.00 5.20
C GLY A 197 -14.11 -19.04 6.06
N VAL A 198 -12.99 -18.53 5.54
CA VAL A 198 -11.73 -18.40 6.31
C VAL A 198 -11.89 -17.42 7.47
N ALA A 199 -12.47 -16.24 7.21
CA ALA A 199 -12.67 -15.20 8.23
C ALA A 199 -13.55 -15.68 9.41
N ARG A 200 -14.59 -16.49 9.13
CA ARG A 200 -15.43 -17.10 10.18
C ARG A 200 -14.67 -18.06 11.08
N ARG A 201 -13.69 -18.80 10.54
CA ARG A 201 -12.92 -19.79 11.31
C ARG A 201 -11.73 -19.20 12.06
N ALA A 202 -11.07 -18.22 11.47
CA ALA A 202 -9.78 -17.67 11.97
C ALA A 202 -9.89 -16.26 12.56
N GLY A 203 -11.07 -15.64 12.50
CA GLY A 203 -11.27 -14.22 12.79
C GLY A 203 -10.85 -13.32 11.62
N MET A 204 -11.28 -12.06 11.68
CA MET A 204 -10.88 -11.02 10.70
C MET A 204 -9.63 -10.30 11.17
#